data_c82fa48401a0dc1cb3bcbc042fcfdb8a
#
_entry.id   c82fa48401a0dc1cb3bcbc042fcfdb8a
#
_cell.length_a   1.000
_cell.length_b   1.000
_cell.length_c   1.000
_cell.angle_alpha   90.00
_cell.angle_beta   90.00
_cell.angle_gamma   90.00
#
_symmetry.space_group_name_H-M   'P 1'
#
loop_
_entity.id
_entity.type
_entity.pdbx_description
1 polymer ?
#
loop_
_entity_poly.entity_id
_entity_poly.type
_entity_poly.pdbx_seq_one_letter_code
_entity_poly.pdbx_strand_id
1 'polypeptide(L)' 'MSHTEFTKMKEKFRQADTKGKIEMYVDARGLDSAQYRELLTLFPLNELGRLEAALE' A
#
# COMPACT_ATOMS: atom_id res chain seq x y z
N MET A 1 11.77 0.38 -7.46
CA MET A 1 10.65 -0.15 -8.30
C MET A 1 10.42 0.77 -9.48
N SER A 2 10.28 0.22 -10.68
CA SER A 2 10.03 1.04 -11.86
C SER A 2 8.62 1.64 -11.84
N HIS A 3 8.41 2.69 -12.63
CA HIS A 3 7.11 3.34 -12.72
C HIS A 3 6.03 2.35 -13.19
N THR A 4 6.34 1.52 -14.17
CA THR A 4 5.39 0.54 -14.70
C THR A 4 5.02 -0.51 -13.63
N GLU A 5 6.02 -1.01 -12.91
CA GLU A 5 5.78 -1.98 -11.85
C GLU A 5 4.96 -1.37 -10.72
N PHE A 6 5.24 -0.12 -10.37
CA PHE A 6 4.49 0.56 -9.34
C PHE A 6 3.04 0.80 -9.76
N THR A 7 2.81 1.15 -11.03
CA THR A 7 1.47 1.33 -11.56
C THR A 7 0.67 0.03 -11.45
N LYS A 8 1.28 -1.10 -11.82
CA LYS A 8 0.63 -2.41 -11.70
C LYS A 8 0.35 -2.77 -10.24
N MET A 9 1.28 -2.47 -9.36
CA MET A 9 1.10 -2.70 -7.94
C MET A 9 -0.07 -1.88 -7.38
N LYS A 10 -0.18 -0.61 -7.79
CA LYS A 10 -1.29 0.25 -7.35
C LYS A 10 -2.63 -0.32 -7.80
N GLU A 11 -2.72 -0.85 -9.01
CA GLU A 11 -3.94 -1.47 -9.49
C GLU A 11 -4.35 -2.64 -8.62
N LYS A 12 -3.42 -3.53 -8.30
CA LYS A 12 -3.68 -4.65 -7.43
C LYS A 12 -4.06 -4.20 -6.02
N PHE A 13 -3.38 -3.17 -5.53
CA PHE A 13 -3.63 -2.61 -4.21
C PHE A 13 -5.05 -2.08 -4.10
N ARG A 14 -5.51 -1.35 -5.12
CA ARG A 14 -6.85 -0.80 -5.13
C ARG A 14 -7.93 -1.89 -5.14
N GLN A 15 -7.67 -3.02 -5.78
CA GLN A 15 -8.61 -4.12 -5.89
C GLN A 15 -8.59 -5.06 -4.68
N ALA A 16 -7.55 -5.00 -3.88
CA ALA A 16 -7.42 -5.86 -2.71
C ALA A 16 -8.36 -5.43 -1.58
N ASP A 17 -8.72 -6.37 -0.73
CA ASP A 17 -9.45 -6.04 0.49
C ASP A 17 -8.49 -5.40 1.51
N THR A 18 -9.02 -5.00 2.67
CA THR A 18 -8.22 -4.33 3.70
C THR A 18 -7.02 -5.18 4.12
N LYS A 19 -7.23 -6.46 4.34
CA LYS A 19 -6.16 -7.36 4.75
C LYS A 19 -5.11 -7.49 3.65
N GLY A 20 -5.54 -7.65 2.40
CA GLY A 20 -4.63 -7.73 1.27
C GLY A 20 -3.82 -6.45 1.08
N LYS A 21 -4.45 -5.29 1.27
CA LYS A 21 -3.75 -4.01 1.20
C LYS A 21 -2.66 -3.90 2.26
N ILE A 22 -2.97 -4.31 3.49
CA ILE A 22 -2.00 -4.29 4.58
C ILE A 22 -0.82 -5.19 4.24
N GLU A 23 -1.07 -6.40 3.78
CA GLU A 23 -0.01 -7.33 3.40
C GLU A 23 0.87 -6.78 2.29
N MET A 24 0.27 -6.19 1.27
CA MET A 24 1.02 -5.59 0.16
C MET A 24 1.89 -4.43 0.63
N TYR A 25 1.36 -3.57 1.50
CA TYR A 25 2.10 -2.44 2.03
C TYR A 25 3.30 -2.89 2.86
N VAL A 26 3.09 -3.86 3.76
CA VAL A 26 4.15 -4.36 4.63
C VAL A 26 5.23 -5.08 3.82
N ASP A 27 4.84 -5.82 2.80
CA ASP A 27 5.77 -6.60 1.98
C ASP A 27 6.44 -5.76 0.89
N ALA A 28 5.98 -4.55 0.64
CA ALA A 28 6.54 -3.70 -0.42
C ALA A 28 8.04 -3.45 -0.20
N ARG A 29 8.81 -3.55 -1.27
CA ARG A 29 10.24 -3.31 -1.27
C ARG A 29 10.61 -2.38 -2.41
N GLY A 30 11.65 -1.59 -2.22
CA GLY A 30 12.15 -0.72 -3.27
C GLY A 30 11.31 0.52 -3.52
N LEU A 31 10.41 0.86 -2.61
CA LEU A 31 9.57 2.06 -2.73
C LEU A 31 10.24 3.24 -2.01
N ASP A 32 10.09 4.43 -2.58
CA ASP A 32 10.52 5.65 -1.91
C ASP A 32 9.37 6.22 -1.06
N SER A 33 9.66 7.30 -0.32
CA SER A 33 8.68 7.91 0.58
C SER A 33 7.44 8.39 -0.16
N ALA A 34 7.60 8.94 -1.36
CA ALA A 34 6.48 9.44 -2.14
C ALA A 34 5.57 8.29 -2.60
N GLN A 35 6.17 7.16 -2.97
CA GLN A 35 5.41 5.99 -3.40
C GLN A 35 4.62 5.38 -2.25
N TYR A 36 5.23 5.27 -1.06
CA TYR A 36 4.49 4.80 0.12
C TYR A 36 3.32 5.73 0.44
N ARG A 37 3.54 7.02 0.31
CA ARG A 37 2.47 8.01 0.55
C ARG A 37 1.33 7.84 -0.43
N GLU A 38 1.63 7.57 -1.71
CA GLU A 38 0.59 7.29 -2.69
C GLU A 38 -0.24 6.06 -2.32
N LEU A 39 0.40 5.00 -1.85
CA LEU A 39 -0.33 3.82 -1.40
C LEU A 39 -1.26 4.14 -0.24
N LEU A 40 -0.81 4.99 0.68
CA LEU A 40 -1.65 5.40 1.81
C LEU A 40 -2.89 6.16 1.37
N THR A 41 -2.81 6.95 0.29
CA THR A 41 -3.99 7.66 -0.22
C THR A 41 -5.03 6.72 -0.82
N LEU A 42 -4.61 5.52 -1.22
CA LEU A 42 -5.52 4.50 -1.74
C LEU A 42 -6.13 3.65 -0.62
N PHE A 43 -5.69 3.85 0.61
CA PHE A 43 -6.15 3.09 1.76
C PHE A 43 -7.31 3.83 2.42
N PRO A 44 -8.41 3.14 2.78
CA PRO A 44 -9.53 3.81 3.44
C PRO A 44 -9.11 4.46 4.77
N LEU A 45 -9.56 5.68 5.00
CA LEU A 45 -9.17 6.43 6.20
C LEU A 45 -9.53 5.68 7.48
N ASN A 46 -10.67 5.03 7.51
CA ASN A 46 -11.10 4.28 8.69
C ASN A 46 -10.30 2.99 8.91
N GLU A 47 -9.47 2.61 7.97
CA GLU A 47 -8.63 1.41 8.07
C GLU A 47 -7.16 1.74 8.35
N LEU A 48 -6.80 3.02 8.38
CA LEU A 48 -5.41 3.42 8.62
C LEU A 48 -4.90 2.95 9.98
N GLY A 49 -5.76 2.89 10.98
CA GLY A 49 -5.38 2.38 12.29
C GLY A 49 -4.92 0.93 12.25
N ARG A 50 -5.56 0.11 11.42
CA ARG A 50 -5.16 -1.28 11.23
C ARG A 50 -3.81 -1.39 10.56
N LEU A 51 -3.55 -0.51 9.57
CA LEU A 51 -2.27 -0.49 8.90
C LEU A 51 -1.15 -0.10 9.87
N GLU A 52 -1.38 0.92 10.68
CA GLU A 52 -0.40 1.34 11.68
C GLU A 52 -0.10 0.21 12.68
N ALA A 53 -1.13 -0.49 13.13
CA ALA A 53 -0.95 -1.62 14.02
C ALA A 53 -0.12 -2.74 13.37
N ALA A 54 -0.31 -2.98 12.08
CA ALA A 54 0.45 -4.01 11.36
C ALA A 54 1.92 -3.64 11.17
N LEU A 55 2.24 -2.34 11.19
CA LEU A 55 3.61 -1.85 11.03
C LEU A 55 4.39 -1.78 12.35
N GLU A 56 3.74 -1.91 13.48
CA GLU A 56 4.40 -1.90 14.80
C GLU A 56 5.10 -3.20 15.15
#